data_a49670aca3d762731ef9702b144a9b7f
#
_entry.id   a49670aca3d762731ef9702b144a9b7f
#
_cell.length_a   1.000
_cell.length_b   1.000
_cell.length_c   1.000
_cell.angle_alpha   90.00
_cell.angle_beta   90.00
_cell.angle_gamma   90.00
#
_symmetry.space_group_name_H-M   'P 1'
#
loop_
_entity.id
_entity.type
_entity.pdbx_description
1 polymer ?
#
loop_
_entity_poly.entity_id
_entity_poly.type
_entity_poly.pdbx_seq_one_letter_code
_entity_poly.pdbx_strand_id
1 'polypeptide(L)'
;MSKNIEKYLNAEKIDISEWEKIASAALKNLSLEDLNKEIDKDLKIKPLYTLADEEDDYSHSSRRGLKSDINEFMPWYICTTVDHHNDPKILNGRILGELERGSNSVELSFFEINTLDKILKNVDLSIAPVFIRDVNCSKEKLLNYLDFIKNKNKDVMGGYEIDPFASNLWLEEFSKNYDNEIINYEEIKIFHDEINGEFENINLVNFDGSLWNELGANTS
;
A
#
# COMPACT_ATOMS: atom_id res chain seq x y z
N MET A 1 22.40 26.24 6.89
CA MET A 1 21.45 26.54 5.80
C MET A 1 22.23 27.08 4.60
N SER A 2 22.01 26.56 3.39
CA SER A 2 22.73 27.00 2.20
C SER A 2 22.29 28.42 1.84
N LYS A 3 23.23 29.34 1.48
CA LYS A 3 22.95 30.72 1.00
C LYS A 3 21.92 30.77 -0.14
N ASN A 4 21.72 29.68 -0.86
CA ASN A 4 20.72 29.61 -1.92
C ASN A 4 19.28 29.55 -1.39
N ILE A 5 19.04 28.95 -0.22
CA ILE A 5 17.70 28.83 0.36
C ILE A 5 17.22 30.19 0.88
N GLU A 6 18.12 31.00 1.49
CA GLU A 6 17.77 32.34 1.97
C GLU A 6 17.29 33.28 0.84
N LYS A 7 17.83 33.14 -0.38
CA LYS A 7 17.39 33.90 -1.54
C LYS A 7 15.93 33.65 -1.91
N TYR A 8 15.46 32.38 -1.76
CA TYR A 8 14.07 32.04 -2.06
C TYR A 8 13.12 32.37 -0.91
N LEU A 9 13.60 32.35 0.33
CA LEU A 9 12.80 32.73 1.51
C LEU A 9 12.55 34.23 1.57
N ASN A 10 13.43 35.05 0.95
CA ASN A 10 13.32 36.51 0.87
C ASN A 10 12.81 37.01 -0.49
N ALA A 11 12.26 36.15 -1.35
CA ALA A 11 11.60 36.55 -2.57
C ALA A 11 10.39 37.44 -2.25
N GLU A 12 10.25 38.56 -2.97
CA GLU A 12 9.07 39.40 -2.85
C GLU A 12 7.80 38.56 -3.11
N LYS A 13 6.82 38.68 -2.22
CA LYS A 13 5.52 38.04 -2.40
C LYS A 13 4.80 38.78 -3.54
N ILE A 14 4.68 38.13 -4.68
CA ILE A 14 3.87 38.59 -5.79
C ILE A 14 2.40 38.40 -5.46
N ASP A 15 1.59 39.44 -5.59
CA ASP A 15 0.14 39.35 -5.45
C ASP A 15 -0.42 38.51 -6.62
N ILE A 16 -1.31 37.60 -6.31
CA ILE A 16 -1.96 36.72 -7.30
C ILE A 16 -2.67 37.53 -8.37
N SER A 17 -3.26 38.68 -8.01
CA SER A 17 -3.94 39.58 -8.95
C SER A 17 -2.99 40.21 -9.97
N GLU A 18 -1.73 40.44 -9.61
CA GLU A 18 -0.71 40.90 -10.54
C GLU A 18 -0.27 39.79 -11.49
N TRP A 19 -0.10 38.57 -10.98
CA TRP A 19 0.16 37.41 -11.81
C TRP A 19 -0.96 37.18 -12.82
N GLU A 20 -2.23 37.22 -12.38
CA GLU A 20 -3.40 37.05 -13.24
C GLU A 20 -3.46 38.08 -14.37
N LYS A 21 -3.14 39.33 -14.09
CA LYS A 21 -3.07 40.38 -15.12
C LYS A 21 -1.99 40.11 -16.15
N ILE A 22 -0.79 39.74 -15.71
CA ILE A 22 0.34 39.46 -16.59
C ILE A 22 0.03 38.20 -17.44
N ALA A 23 -0.48 37.16 -16.82
CA ALA A 23 -0.82 35.91 -17.50
C ALA A 23 -1.95 36.12 -18.52
N SER A 24 -3.03 36.82 -18.15
CA SER A 24 -4.14 37.15 -19.06
C SER A 24 -3.66 38.03 -20.25
N ALA A 25 -2.76 38.95 -20.01
CA ALA A 25 -2.19 39.79 -21.11
C ALA A 25 -1.32 38.96 -22.07
N ALA A 26 -0.66 37.91 -21.58
CA ALA A 26 0.16 37.03 -22.39
C ALA A 26 -0.66 36.01 -23.22
N LEU A 27 -1.86 35.67 -22.77
CA LEU A 27 -2.72 34.62 -23.37
C LEU A 27 -3.48 35.09 -24.64
N LYS A 28 -3.47 36.37 -24.96
CA LYS A 28 -4.11 36.98 -26.14
C LYS A 28 -5.61 36.69 -26.24
N ASN A 29 -5.99 35.47 -26.71
CA ASN A 29 -7.39 35.07 -26.99
C ASN A 29 -7.87 33.93 -26.06
N LEU A 30 -7.06 33.49 -25.10
CA LEU A 30 -7.41 32.46 -24.14
C LEU A 30 -7.69 33.07 -22.78
N SER A 31 -8.57 32.49 -22.01
CA SER A 31 -8.78 32.84 -20.61
C SER A 31 -7.83 32.04 -19.71
N LEU A 32 -7.68 32.49 -18.46
CA LEU A 32 -6.92 31.69 -17.47
C LEU A 32 -7.56 30.32 -17.20
N GLU A 33 -8.87 30.22 -17.34
CA GLU A 33 -9.60 28.97 -17.18
C GLU A 33 -9.26 27.96 -18.29
N ASP A 34 -8.91 28.45 -19.50
CA ASP A 34 -8.48 27.57 -20.61
C ASP A 34 -7.11 26.93 -20.37
N LEU A 35 -6.37 27.40 -19.37
CA LEU A 35 -5.12 26.78 -18.93
C LEU A 35 -5.31 25.61 -17.96
N ASN A 36 -6.52 25.42 -17.45
CA ASN A 36 -6.82 24.28 -16.60
C ASN A 36 -6.69 22.99 -17.42
N LYS A 37 -5.96 22.03 -16.85
CA LYS A 37 -5.80 20.73 -17.47
C LYS A 37 -6.82 19.76 -16.85
N GLU A 38 -7.73 19.26 -17.67
CA GLU A 38 -8.60 18.17 -17.28
C GLU A 38 -7.81 16.85 -17.29
N ILE A 39 -7.71 16.19 -16.13
CA ILE A 39 -7.04 14.90 -16.00
C ILE A 39 -8.06 13.79 -16.04
N ASP A 40 -9.23 14.02 -15.44
CA ASP A 40 -10.35 13.11 -15.42
C ASP A 40 -11.67 13.90 -15.38
N LYS A 41 -12.81 13.25 -15.55
CA LYS A 41 -14.14 13.88 -15.65
C LYS A 41 -14.41 14.93 -14.59
N ASP A 42 -13.90 14.71 -13.37
CA ASP A 42 -14.14 15.58 -12.22
C ASP A 42 -12.87 16.19 -11.64
N LEU A 43 -11.70 15.94 -12.27
CA LEU A 43 -10.42 16.41 -11.78
C LEU A 43 -9.77 17.39 -12.76
N LYS A 44 -9.82 18.68 -12.39
CA LYS A 44 -9.15 19.76 -13.12
C LYS A 44 -7.98 20.31 -12.31
N ILE A 45 -6.84 20.42 -12.95
CA ILE A 45 -5.66 21.05 -12.35
C ILE A 45 -5.56 22.48 -12.81
N LYS A 46 -5.46 23.43 -11.86
CA LYS A 46 -5.21 24.83 -12.14
C LYS A 46 -3.75 25.04 -12.58
N PRO A 47 -3.47 26.08 -13.39
CA PRO A 47 -2.09 26.42 -13.79
C PRO A 47 -1.22 26.90 -12.63
N LEU A 48 -1.84 27.43 -11.56
CA LEU A 48 -1.16 27.90 -10.35
C LEU A 48 -2.05 27.61 -9.14
N TYR A 49 -1.43 27.10 -8.07
CA TYR A 49 -2.02 26.98 -6.75
C TYR A 49 -1.32 27.91 -5.77
N THR A 50 -2.07 28.50 -4.88
CA THR A 50 -1.60 29.41 -3.85
C THR A 50 -2.15 29.00 -2.49
N LEU A 51 -1.74 29.68 -1.43
CA LEU A 51 -2.28 29.46 -0.08
C LEU A 51 -3.80 29.73 0.00
N ALA A 52 -4.36 30.52 -0.92
CA ALA A 52 -5.80 30.74 -1.00
C ALA A 52 -6.59 29.52 -1.50
N ASP A 53 -5.92 28.57 -2.14
CA ASP A 53 -6.50 27.30 -2.59
C ASP A 53 -6.37 26.21 -1.52
N GLU A 54 -5.76 26.51 -0.37
CA GLU A 54 -5.66 25.58 0.74
C GLU A 54 -7.02 25.52 1.44
N GLU A 55 -7.61 24.31 1.51
CA GLU A 55 -8.83 24.10 2.28
C GLU A 55 -8.51 24.18 3.78
N ASP A 56 -9.28 24.95 4.53
CA ASP A 56 -9.07 25.25 5.95
C ASP A 56 -9.14 24.00 6.89
N ASP A 57 -9.56 22.85 6.36
CA ASP A 57 -9.79 21.63 7.16
C ASP A 57 -8.68 20.56 7.00
N TYR A 58 -7.51 20.97 6.63
CA TYR A 58 -6.33 20.10 6.74
C TYR A 58 -5.87 20.04 8.20
N SER A 59 -6.57 19.25 9.02
CA SER A 59 -5.92 18.78 10.23
C SER A 59 -4.66 18.02 9.79
N HIS A 60 -3.50 18.50 10.19
CA HIS A 60 -2.20 17.80 9.95
C HIS A 60 -2.27 16.34 10.40
N SER A 61 -3.26 16.06 11.18
CA SER A 61 -3.67 14.78 11.69
C SER A 61 -4.15 13.83 10.60
N SER A 62 -4.86 14.20 9.57
CA SER A 62 -5.37 13.30 8.54
C SER A 62 -4.32 12.85 7.51
N ARG A 63 -3.22 13.60 7.35
CA ARG A 63 -2.20 13.31 6.32
C ARG A 63 -1.31 12.11 6.63
N ARG A 64 -1.29 11.63 7.87
CA ARG A 64 -0.33 10.62 8.32
C ARG A 64 -0.94 9.49 9.15
N GLY A 65 -2.20 9.15 8.89
CA GLY A 65 -2.85 8.03 9.59
C GLY A 65 -2.70 8.15 11.10
N LEU A 66 -3.40 9.08 11.67
CA LEU A 66 -3.14 9.57 12.99
C LEU A 66 -3.62 8.71 14.07
N LYS A 67 -2.86 8.59 15.05
CA LYS A 67 -3.05 7.76 16.21
C LYS A 67 -3.25 6.30 15.83
N SER A 68 -2.18 5.68 15.34
CA SER A 68 -2.08 4.24 15.52
C SER A 68 -1.76 4.01 17.00
N ASP A 69 -2.44 3.11 17.62
CA ASP A 69 -2.10 2.62 18.98
C ASP A 69 -0.73 1.94 19.02
N ILE A 70 -0.08 1.82 17.85
CA ILE A 70 1.18 1.09 17.65
C ILE A 70 2.38 1.87 18.18
N ASN A 71 2.45 3.16 17.90
CA ASN A 71 3.55 3.99 18.37
C ASN A 71 3.25 5.48 18.13
N GLU A 72 3.44 6.34 19.13
CA GLU A 72 3.32 7.81 18.98
C GLU A 72 4.28 8.39 17.94
N PHE A 73 5.43 7.70 17.69
CA PHE A 73 6.48 8.16 16.79
C PHE A 73 6.43 7.53 15.40
N MET A 74 5.73 6.38 15.23
CA MET A 74 5.64 5.67 13.96
C MET A 74 4.19 5.24 13.71
N PRO A 75 3.36 6.13 13.15
CA PRO A 75 1.93 5.89 12.95
C PRO A 75 1.61 4.92 11.81
N TRP A 76 2.60 4.40 11.10
CA TRP A 76 2.49 3.40 10.02
C TRP A 76 3.62 2.38 10.09
N TYR A 77 3.40 1.24 9.47
CA TYR A 77 4.46 0.26 9.26
C TYR A 77 5.32 0.65 8.06
N ILE A 78 6.64 0.48 8.21
CA ILE A 78 7.58 0.48 7.10
C ILE A 78 7.68 -0.96 6.63
N CYS A 79 6.87 -1.30 5.61
CA CYS A 79 6.78 -2.65 5.07
C CYS A 79 7.73 -2.80 3.87
N THR A 80 8.69 -3.70 3.98
CA THR A 80 9.62 -4.02 2.88
C THR A 80 9.22 -5.33 2.23
N THR A 81 9.08 -5.32 0.90
CA THR A 81 8.91 -6.55 0.12
C THR A 81 10.24 -7.29 0.08
N VAL A 82 10.24 -8.53 0.52
CA VAL A 82 11.43 -9.39 0.53
C VAL A 82 11.38 -10.33 -0.66
N ASP A 83 12.40 -10.25 -1.51
CA ASP A 83 12.52 -11.10 -2.69
C ASP A 83 12.56 -12.58 -2.32
N HIS A 84 11.78 -13.36 -3.06
CA HIS A 84 11.71 -14.80 -2.90
C HIS A 84 13.10 -15.48 -3.00
N HIS A 85 13.27 -16.54 -2.23
CA HIS A 85 14.40 -17.45 -2.34
C HIS A 85 13.97 -18.88 -1.96
N ASN A 86 14.39 -19.86 -2.74
CA ASN A 86 14.02 -21.27 -2.52
C ASN A 86 14.59 -21.87 -1.22
N ASP A 87 15.74 -21.35 -0.74
CA ASP A 87 16.27 -21.77 0.56
C ASP A 87 15.63 -20.95 1.70
N PRO A 88 14.87 -21.59 2.60
CA PRO A 88 14.23 -20.91 3.71
C PRO A 88 15.17 -20.19 4.66
N LYS A 89 16.42 -20.67 4.79
CA LYS A 89 17.43 -20.02 5.66
C LYS A 89 17.91 -18.69 5.07
N ILE A 90 18.09 -18.66 3.75
CA ILE A 90 18.49 -17.44 3.05
C ILE A 90 17.34 -16.43 3.11
N LEU A 91 16.10 -16.86 2.88
CA LEU A 91 14.92 -16.01 2.99
C LEU A 91 14.75 -15.45 4.40
N ASN A 92 14.89 -16.29 5.44
CA ASN A 92 14.89 -15.85 6.83
C ASN A 92 15.99 -14.80 7.12
N GLY A 93 17.21 -15.03 6.62
CA GLY A 93 18.31 -14.07 6.77
C GLY A 93 18.01 -12.72 6.11
N ARG A 94 17.34 -12.71 4.95
CA ARG A 94 16.87 -11.47 4.28
C ARG A 94 15.84 -10.75 5.15
N ILE A 95 14.83 -11.45 5.64
CA ILE A 95 13.79 -10.89 6.52
C ILE A 95 14.41 -10.23 7.74
N LEU A 96 15.23 -10.95 8.47
CA LEU A 96 15.90 -10.43 9.66
C LEU A 96 16.79 -9.23 9.33
N GLY A 97 17.49 -9.26 8.19
CA GLY A 97 18.30 -8.15 7.73
C GLY A 97 17.51 -6.89 7.40
N GLU A 98 16.30 -7.01 6.84
CA GLU A 98 15.43 -5.85 6.59
C GLU A 98 14.90 -5.26 7.92
N LEU A 99 14.50 -6.13 8.85
CA LEU A 99 14.05 -5.69 10.18
C LEU A 99 15.19 -5.00 10.96
N GLU A 100 16.44 -5.49 10.88
CA GLU A 100 17.62 -4.85 11.48
C GLU A 100 17.93 -3.49 10.85
N ARG A 101 17.59 -3.28 9.57
CA ARG A 101 17.82 -2.01 8.86
C ARG A 101 16.75 -0.95 9.10
N GLY A 102 15.71 -1.28 9.83
CA GLY A 102 14.68 -0.32 10.23
C GLY A 102 13.30 -0.55 9.63
N SER A 103 13.08 -1.60 8.84
CA SER A 103 11.72 -2.08 8.54
C SER A 103 11.09 -2.59 9.83
N ASN A 104 9.81 -2.36 10.00
CA ASN A 104 9.05 -2.89 11.15
C ASN A 104 7.93 -3.82 10.71
N SER A 105 7.85 -4.12 9.42
CA SER A 105 7.04 -5.18 8.83
C SER A 105 7.67 -5.67 7.52
N VAL A 106 7.25 -6.82 7.03
CA VAL A 106 7.73 -7.37 5.76
C VAL A 106 6.59 -7.97 4.95
N GLU A 107 6.70 -7.88 3.62
CA GLU A 107 5.85 -8.57 2.67
C GLU A 107 6.63 -9.68 1.97
N LEU A 108 6.01 -10.86 1.85
CA LEU A 108 6.53 -12.02 1.13
C LEU A 108 5.63 -12.32 -0.06
N SER A 109 6.17 -12.26 -1.28
CA SER A 109 5.39 -12.43 -2.50
C SER A 109 5.18 -13.88 -2.95
N PHE A 110 6.01 -14.81 -2.50
CA PHE A 110 5.88 -16.23 -2.82
C PHE A 110 6.74 -17.07 -1.86
N PHE A 111 6.21 -18.20 -1.40
CA PHE A 111 6.97 -19.17 -0.57
C PHE A 111 6.26 -20.52 -0.52
N GLU A 112 7.02 -21.55 -0.16
CA GLU A 112 6.45 -22.85 0.16
C GLU A 112 6.00 -22.87 1.62
N ILE A 113 4.72 -23.07 1.83
CA ILE A 113 4.05 -22.96 3.13
C ILE A 113 4.62 -23.90 4.19
N ASN A 114 5.01 -25.09 3.80
CA ASN A 114 5.59 -26.08 4.70
C ASN A 114 6.92 -25.64 5.35
N THR A 115 7.40 -24.45 4.97
CA THR A 115 8.66 -23.89 5.47
C THR A 115 8.48 -22.62 6.31
N LEU A 116 7.25 -22.18 6.59
CA LEU A 116 6.98 -20.94 7.34
C LEU A 116 7.71 -20.86 8.68
N ASP A 117 7.73 -21.94 9.45
CA ASP A 117 8.46 -21.96 10.72
C ASP A 117 9.98 -21.74 10.56
N LYS A 118 10.55 -22.10 9.42
CA LYS A 118 11.95 -21.86 9.11
C LYS A 118 12.18 -20.46 8.58
N ILE A 119 11.27 -19.98 7.72
CA ILE A 119 11.32 -18.64 7.12
C ILE A 119 11.13 -17.57 8.19
N LEU A 120 10.20 -17.77 9.12
CA LEU A 120 9.87 -16.80 10.17
C LEU A 120 10.55 -17.14 11.52
N LYS A 121 11.62 -17.93 11.49
CA LYS A 121 12.40 -18.22 12.68
C LYS A 121 12.99 -16.92 13.26
N ASN A 122 12.78 -16.71 14.56
CA ASN A 122 13.23 -15.52 15.31
C ASN A 122 12.52 -14.21 14.89
N VAL A 123 11.44 -14.27 14.09
CA VAL A 123 10.55 -13.14 13.84
C VAL A 123 9.41 -13.19 14.85
N ASP A 124 9.26 -12.14 15.63
CA ASP A 124 8.14 -11.99 16.55
C ASP A 124 6.98 -11.31 15.82
N LEU A 125 5.97 -12.10 15.49
CA LEU A 125 4.81 -11.65 14.71
C LEU A 125 3.87 -10.72 15.50
N SER A 126 4.05 -10.58 16.81
CA SER A 126 3.33 -9.60 17.62
C SER A 126 3.97 -8.20 17.58
N ILE A 127 5.19 -8.10 17.04
CA ILE A 127 5.95 -6.85 16.95
C ILE A 127 6.17 -6.46 15.48
N ALA A 128 6.51 -7.44 14.64
CA ALA A 128 6.81 -7.25 13.23
C ALA A 128 5.80 -8.02 12.37
N PRO A 129 4.71 -7.38 11.93
CA PRO A 129 3.72 -8.00 11.04
C PRO A 129 4.36 -8.55 9.78
N VAL A 130 3.90 -9.73 9.37
CA VAL A 130 4.29 -10.34 8.11
C VAL A 130 3.07 -10.50 7.22
N PHE A 131 3.15 -9.92 6.03
CA PHE A 131 2.13 -9.99 5.01
C PHE A 131 2.58 -10.96 3.91
N ILE A 132 1.69 -11.84 3.50
CA ILE A 132 1.96 -12.86 2.50
C ILE A 132 1.04 -12.62 1.32
N ARG A 133 1.62 -12.16 0.22
CA ARG A 133 0.88 -11.92 -1.02
C ARG A 133 0.81 -13.21 -1.85
N ASP A 134 -0.39 -13.73 -2.07
CA ASP A 134 -0.64 -14.86 -2.96
C ASP A 134 -1.55 -14.43 -4.13
N VAL A 135 -0.93 -14.08 -5.24
CA VAL A 135 -1.64 -13.69 -6.47
C VAL A 135 -2.51 -14.82 -7.05
N ASN A 136 -2.26 -16.06 -6.65
CA ASN A 136 -3.01 -17.22 -7.14
C ASN A 136 -4.20 -17.56 -6.26
N CYS A 137 -4.39 -16.90 -5.13
CA CYS A 137 -5.46 -17.16 -4.17
C CYS A 137 -5.64 -18.66 -3.86
N SER A 138 -4.55 -19.36 -3.55
CA SER A 138 -4.56 -20.81 -3.31
C SER A 138 -5.20 -21.14 -1.98
N LYS A 139 -6.29 -21.89 -2.01
CA LYS A 139 -7.00 -22.38 -0.82
C LYS A 139 -6.11 -23.22 0.08
N GLU A 140 -5.32 -24.11 -0.50
CA GLU A 140 -4.40 -24.96 0.25
C GLU A 140 -3.39 -24.11 1.04
N LYS A 141 -2.80 -23.12 0.41
CA LYS A 141 -1.84 -22.23 1.05
C LYS A 141 -2.48 -21.38 2.15
N LEU A 142 -3.69 -20.88 1.94
CA LEU A 142 -4.41 -20.17 2.98
C LEU A 142 -4.66 -21.07 4.21
N LEU A 143 -5.19 -22.28 4.01
CA LEU A 143 -5.45 -23.21 5.11
C LEU A 143 -4.19 -23.52 5.91
N ASN A 144 -3.08 -23.76 5.22
CA ASN A 144 -1.79 -24.00 5.88
C ASN A 144 -1.28 -22.76 6.64
N TYR A 145 -1.51 -21.54 6.11
CA TYR A 145 -1.21 -20.31 6.84
C TYR A 145 -2.06 -20.18 8.11
N LEU A 146 -3.36 -20.49 8.02
CA LEU A 146 -4.26 -20.46 9.17
C LEU A 146 -3.83 -21.47 10.24
N ASP A 147 -3.45 -22.67 9.84
CA ASP A 147 -2.92 -23.67 10.77
C ASP A 147 -1.61 -23.21 11.42
N PHE A 148 -0.76 -22.53 10.66
CA PHE A 148 0.47 -21.94 11.19
C PHE A 148 0.16 -20.88 12.26
N ILE A 149 -0.73 -19.93 12.00
CA ILE A 149 -1.05 -18.86 12.96
C ILE A 149 -1.79 -19.37 14.19
N LYS A 150 -2.67 -20.38 14.07
CA LYS A 150 -3.37 -21.01 15.20
C LYS A 150 -2.41 -21.59 16.24
N ASN A 151 -1.20 -21.95 15.84
CA ASN A 151 -0.15 -22.45 16.71
C ASN A 151 0.71 -21.33 17.32
N LYS A 152 0.42 -20.06 17.03
CA LYS A 152 1.11 -18.90 17.57
C LYS A 152 0.27 -18.21 18.65
N ASN A 153 0.83 -17.17 19.25
CA ASN A 153 0.10 -16.33 20.20
C ASN A 153 -1.04 -15.56 19.49
N LYS A 154 -2.10 -15.20 20.20
CA LYS A 154 -3.25 -14.44 19.65
C LYS A 154 -2.89 -13.01 19.24
N ASP A 155 -1.79 -12.49 19.73
CA ASP A 155 -1.29 -11.14 19.39
C ASP A 155 -0.56 -11.07 18.04
N VAL A 156 -0.62 -12.15 17.23
CA VAL A 156 -0.04 -12.19 15.89
C VAL A 156 -0.67 -11.13 15.00
N MET A 157 0.18 -10.40 14.30
CA MET A 157 -0.20 -9.37 13.34
C MET A 157 0.28 -9.72 11.94
N GLY A 158 -0.38 -9.20 10.91
CA GLY A 158 -0.03 -9.41 9.51
C GLY A 158 -1.19 -9.96 8.69
N GLY A 159 -0.91 -10.79 7.70
CA GLY A 159 -1.97 -11.33 6.89
C GLY A 159 -1.53 -12.27 5.79
N TYR A 160 -2.52 -12.96 5.25
CA TYR A 160 -2.43 -13.68 4.00
C TYR A 160 -3.30 -12.96 2.98
N GLU A 161 -2.66 -12.15 2.16
CA GLU A 161 -3.33 -11.19 1.32
C GLU A 161 -3.84 -11.83 0.02
N ILE A 162 -5.15 -11.96 -0.08
CA ILE A 162 -5.86 -12.46 -1.25
C ILE A 162 -6.53 -11.29 -1.94
N ASP A 163 -6.28 -11.13 -3.23
CA ASP A 163 -7.04 -10.23 -4.10
C ASP A 163 -7.92 -11.07 -5.05
N PRO A 164 -9.20 -11.28 -4.71
CA PRO A 164 -10.07 -12.14 -5.51
C PRO A 164 -10.38 -11.58 -6.90
N PHE A 165 -10.28 -10.26 -7.08
CA PHE A 165 -10.51 -9.61 -8.38
C PHE A 165 -9.28 -9.68 -9.26
N ALA A 166 -8.12 -9.29 -8.73
CA ALA A 166 -6.86 -9.35 -9.46
C ALA A 166 -6.49 -10.78 -9.84
N SER A 167 -6.78 -11.76 -8.96
CA SER A 167 -6.50 -13.17 -9.25
C SER A 167 -7.31 -13.70 -10.42
N ASN A 168 -8.59 -13.41 -10.50
CA ASN A 168 -9.42 -13.81 -11.62
C ASN A 168 -8.93 -13.18 -12.93
N LEU A 169 -8.61 -11.90 -12.90
CA LEU A 169 -8.10 -11.18 -14.06
C LEU A 169 -6.73 -11.72 -14.52
N TRP A 170 -5.84 -11.97 -13.58
CA TRP A 170 -4.53 -12.56 -13.85
C TRP A 170 -4.65 -13.94 -14.49
N LEU A 171 -5.58 -14.76 -14.02
CA LEU A 171 -5.78 -16.12 -14.55
C LEU A 171 -6.39 -16.10 -15.95
N GLU A 172 -7.34 -15.22 -16.23
CA GLU A 172 -7.94 -15.06 -17.56
C GLU A 172 -6.90 -14.61 -18.60
N GLU A 173 -6.04 -13.68 -18.26
CA GLU A 173 -5.08 -13.08 -19.20
C GLU A 173 -3.78 -13.88 -19.33
N PHE A 174 -3.25 -14.42 -18.24
CA PHE A 174 -1.87 -14.94 -18.20
C PHE A 174 -1.76 -16.45 -17.90
N SER A 175 -2.80 -17.12 -17.45
CA SER A 175 -2.71 -18.51 -17.03
C SER A 175 -3.84 -19.37 -17.57
N LYS A 176 -3.61 -20.01 -18.73
CA LYS A 176 -4.57 -20.92 -19.35
C LYS A 176 -4.64 -22.35 -18.74
N ASN A 177 -3.79 -22.68 -17.76
CA ASN A 177 -3.63 -24.05 -17.24
C ASN A 177 -3.45 -24.08 -15.71
N TYR A 178 -4.24 -23.34 -14.94
CA TYR A 178 -4.17 -23.42 -13.49
C TYR A 178 -5.25 -24.39 -12.97
N ASP A 179 -4.82 -25.56 -12.50
CA ASP A 179 -5.66 -26.61 -11.90
C ASP A 179 -5.89 -26.41 -10.37
N ASN A 180 -5.50 -25.28 -9.81
CA ASN A 180 -5.68 -25.05 -8.37
C ASN A 180 -7.07 -24.47 -8.09
N GLU A 181 -7.71 -24.96 -7.04
CA GLU A 181 -8.93 -24.35 -6.50
C GLU A 181 -8.62 -22.93 -6.04
N ILE A 182 -9.15 -21.95 -6.78
CA ILE A 182 -9.07 -20.55 -6.42
C ILE A 182 -10.15 -20.28 -5.39
N ILE A 183 -9.78 -19.55 -4.33
CA ILE A 183 -10.74 -19.17 -3.30
C ILE A 183 -11.73 -18.17 -3.89
N ASN A 184 -13.01 -18.47 -3.78
CA ASN A 184 -14.06 -17.53 -4.16
C ASN A 184 -14.41 -16.58 -3.01
N TYR A 185 -15.16 -15.53 -3.31
CA TYR A 185 -15.53 -14.49 -2.34
C TYR A 185 -16.27 -15.04 -1.11
N GLU A 186 -17.18 -16.01 -1.30
CA GLU A 186 -17.96 -16.60 -0.20
C GLU A 186 -17.06 -17.42 0.73
N GLU A 187 -16.07 -18.12 0.19
CA GLU A 187 -15.08 -18.85 0.99
C GLU A 187 -14.19 -17.89 1.78
N ILE A 188 -13.74 -16.78 1.17
CA ILE A 188 -12.98 -15.75 1.87
C ILE A 188 -13.76 -15.20 3.06
N LYS A 189 -15.06 -14.94 2.87
CA LYS A 189 -15.92 -14.46 3.95
C LYS A 189 -16.03 -15.48 5.09
N ILE A 190 -16.19 -16.76 4.79
CA ILE A 190 -16.24 -17.82 5.80
C ILE A 190 -14.93 -17.85 6.60
N PHE A 191 -13.78 -17.81 5.92
CA PHE A 191 -12.48 -17.81 6.59
C PHE A 191 -12.24 -16.55 7.41
N HIS A 192 -12.67 -15.40 6.91
CA HIS A 192 -12.60 -14.15 7.64
C HIS A 192 -13.42 -14.18 8.93
N ASP A 193 -14.65 -14.71 8.88
CA ASP A 193 -15.53 -14.83 10.04
C ASP A 193 -14.97 -15.81 11.07
N GLU A 194 -14.34 -16.91 10.63
CA GLU A 194 -13.67 -17.87 11.52
C GLU A 194 -12.47 -17.25 12.24
N ILE A 195 -11.70 -16.40 11.54
CA ILE A 195 -10.46 -15.80 12.07
C ILE A 195 -10.76 -14.61 12.97
N ASN A 196 -11.70 -13.75 12.59
CA ASN A 196 -12.03 -12.52 13.35
C ASN A 196 -12.43 -12.80 14.80
N GLY A 197 -12.92 -14.01 15.11
CA GLY A 197 -13.21 -14.43 16.48
C GLY A 197 -11.97 -14.78 17.31
N GLU A 198 -10.82 -15.05 16.67
CA GLU A 198 -9.60 -15.51 17.34
C GLU A 198 -8.41 -14.56 17.16
N PHE A 199 -8.32 -13.88 16.00
CA PHE A 199 -7.17 -13.05 15.61
C PHE A 199 -7.64 -11.70 15.05
N GLU A 200 -7.72 -10.68 15.89
CA GLU A 200 -8.21 -9.35 15.51
C GLU A 200 -7.28 -8.59 14.55
N ASN A 201 -5.99 -8.97 14.50
CA ASN A 201 -4.95 -8.25 13.76
C ASN A 201 -4.44 -9.01 12.52
N ILE A 202 -5.21 -9.98 12.03
CA ILE A 202 -4.90 -10.73 10.82
C ILE A 202 -5.81 -10.31 9.67
N ASN A 203 -5.19 -9.87 8.57
CA ASN A 203 -5.88 -9.50 7.34
C ASN A 203 -5.87 -10.66 6.34
N LEU A 204 -7.00 -10.93 5.69
CA LEU A 204 -7.11 -11.94 4.63
C LEU A 204 -7.36 -11.35 3.24
N VAL A 205 -7.69 -10.08 3.15
CA VAL A 205 -8.05 -9.46 1.88
C VAL A 205 -7.19 -8.23 1.67
N ASN A 206 -6.58 -8.15 0.49
CA ASN A 206 -5.89 -6.97 0.01
C ASN A 206 -6.33 -6.67 -1.42
N PHE A 207 -6.61 -5.41 -1.73
CA PHE A 207 -6.91 -4.96 -3.08
C PHE A 207 -5.68 -4.24 -3.65
N ASP A 208 -5.01 -4.91 -4.59
CA ASP A 208 -3.83 -4.36 -5.24
C ASP A 208 -4.23 -3.60 -6.51
N GLY A 209 -4.21 -2.27 -6.42
CA GLY A 209 -4.49 -1.39 -7.55
C GLY A 209 -3.41 -1.40 -8.64
N SER A 210 -2.24 -1.96 -8.41
CA SER A 210 -1.12 -1.92 -9.36
C SER A 210 -1.44 -2.68 -10.65
N LEU A 211 -2.02 -3.87 -10.55
CA LEU A 211 -2.41 -4.66 -11.73
C LEU A 211 -3.44 -3.92 -12.59
N TRP A 212 -4.43 -3.30 -11.96
CA TRP A 212 -5.45 -2.53 -12.66
C TRP A 212 -4.85 -1.33 -13.39
N ASN A 213 -3.91 -0.64 -12.75
CA ASN A 213 -3.19 0.46 -13.38
C ASN A 213 -2.35 -0.01 -14.57
N GLU A 214 -1.65 -1.15 -14.47
CA GLU A 214 -0.88 -1.74 -15.56
C GLU A 214 -1.77 -2.15 -16.75
N LEU A 215 -3.01 -2.55 -16.49
CA LEU A 215 -4.01 -2.86 -17.52
C LEU A 215 -4.72 -1.62 -18.07
N GLY A 216 -4.32 -0.42 -17.66
CA GLY A 216 -4.82 0.85 -18.17
C GLY A 216 -6.07 1.37 -17.49
N ALA A 217 -6.41 0.87 -16.31
CA ALA A 217 -7.46 1.48 -15.50
C ALA A 217 -7.04 2.89 -15.07
N ASN A 218 -7.98 3.82 -15.12
CA ASN A 218 -7.81 5.18 -14.64
C ASN A 218 -8.60 5.39 -13.34
N THR A 219 -8.47 6.58 -12.76
CA THR A 219 -9.07 6.93 -11.46
C THR A 219 -10.55 7.27 -11.53
N SER A 220 -11.20 7.11 -12.68
CA SER A 220 -12.61 7.45 -12.90
C SER A 220 -13.53 6.24 -12.88
#